data_99ce9d24b629ea5bf46ed5a35ca3f106
#
_entry.id   99ce9d24b629ea5bf46ed5a35ca3f106
#
_cell.length_a   1.000
_cell.length_b   1.000
_cell.length_c   1.000
_cell.angle_alpha   90.00
_cell.angle_beta   90.00
_cell.angle_gamma   90.00
#
_symmetry.space_group_name_H-M   'P 1'
#
loop_
_entity.id
_entity.type
_entity.pdbx_description
1 polymer ?
#
loop_
_entity_poly.entity_id
_entity_poly.type
_entity_poly.pdbx_seq_one_letter_code
_entity_poly.pdbx_strand_id
1 'polypeptide(L)'
;SYTCPHCATFHTEIYPRLKNDYIETGKVRFIYREVYFDKFGLWASMIARCAGPEKFFGLTELMYKSQQKWARAGDDAAIVTELSKLAKVAGLNDQKIQNCLEDTDKLRSLVEWFKNNASNDDIKSTPSFIIDGEKFSNMGYDDFSSIIDSKISE
;
A
#
# COMPACT_ATOMS: atom_id res chain seq x y z
N SER A 1 -3.91 3.76 2.01
CA SER A 1 -3.03 4.22 3.10
C SER A 1 -2.66 3.08 4.03
N TYR A 2 -1.42 3.03 4.47
CA TYR A 2 -0.94 1.98 5.40
C TYR A 2 -1.60 2.05 6.77
N THR A 3 -2.15 3.18 7.18
CA THR A 3 -2.86 3.36 8.46
C THR A 3 -4.37 3.23 8.34
N CYS A 4 -4.91 3.05 7.13
CA CYS A 4 -6.35 2.89 6.91
C CYS A 4 -6.80 1.44 7.16
N PRO A 5 -7.76 1.20 8.09
CA PRO A 5 -8.27 -0.15 8.37
C PRO A 5 -8.96 -0.81 7.16
N HIS A 6 -9.72 -0.04 6.38
CA HIS A 6 -10.37 -0.56 5.18
C HIS A 6 -9.36 -0.98 4.09
N CYS A 7 -8.22 -0.28 4.00
CA CYS A 7 -7.12 -0.71 3.14
C CYS A 7 -6.49 -2.02 3.62
N ALA A 8 -6.38 -2.22 4.94
CA ALA A 8 -5.90 -3.49 5.48
C ALA A 8 -6.87 -4.63 5.15
N THR A 9 -8.19 -4.43 5.33
CA THR A 9 -9.21 -5.41 4.93
C THR A 9 -9.11 -5.76 3.45
N PHE A 10 -9.01 -4.76 2.57
CA PHE A 10 -8.80 -5.01 1.14
C PHE A 10 -7.58 -5.89 0.88
N HIS A 11 -6.42 -5.56 1.47
CA HIS A 11 -5.18 -6.29 1.25
C HIS A 11 -5.15 -7.69 1.87
N THR A 12 -5.91 -7.94 2.93
CA THR A 12 -5.93 -9.25 3.59
C THR A 12 -7.01 -10.19 3.07
N GLU A 13 -8.12 -9.67 2.59
CA GLU A 13 -9.29 -10.48 2.22
C GLU A 13 -9.58 -10.49 0.71
N ILE A 14 -9.39 -9.36 0.03
CA ILE A 14 -9.79 -9.19 -1.38
C ILE A 14 -8.60 -9.31 -2.32
N TYR A 15 -7.52 -8.60 -2.05
CA TYR A 15 -6.33 -8.55 -2.91
C TYR A 15 -5.73 -9.94 -3.21
N PRO A 16 -5.65 -10.91 -2.27
CA PRO A 16 -5.12 -12.23 -2.57
C PRO A 16 -5.91 -12.97 -3.65
N ARG A 17 -7.24 -12.81 -3.66
CA ARG A 17 -8.10 -13.39 -4.70
C ARG A 17 -7.91 -12.69 -6.04
N LEU A 18 -7.90 -11.35 -6.05
CA LEU A 18 -7.61 -10.56 -7.27
C LEU A 18 -6.23 -10.91 -7.84
N LYS A 19 -5.23 -11.07 -6.98
CA LYS A 19 -3.88 -11.45 -7.38
C LYS A 19 -3.89 -12.79 -8.10
N ASN A 20 -4.49 -13.80 -7.50
CA ASN A 20 -4.55 -15.16 -8.05
C ASN A 20 -5.34 -15.22 -9.37
N ASP A 21 -6.52 -14.59 -9.41
CA ASP A 21 -7.46 -14.80 -10.50
C ASP A 21 -7.19 -13.88 -11.72
N TYR A 22 -6.55 -12.71 -11.49
CA TYR A 22 -6.39 -11.72 -12.54
C TYR A 22 -4.95 -11.23 -12.74
N ILE A 23 -4.18 -11.00 -11.66
CA ILE A 23 -2.84 -10.41 -11.78
C ILE A 23 -1.83 -11.46 -12.21
N GLU A 24 -1.77 -12.62 -11.53
CA GLU A 24 -0.84 -13.71 -11.85
C GLU A 24 -1.18 -14.39 -13.19
N THR A 25 -2.43 -14.30 -13.60
CA THR A 25 -2.87 -14.78 -14.93
C THR A 25 -2.57 -13.80 -16.07
N GLY A 26 -2.04 -12.63 -15.76
CA GLY A 26 -1.70 -11.61 -16.75
C GLY A 26 -2.89 -10.83 -17.32
N LYS A 27 -4.09 -11.04 -16.81
CA LYS A 27 -5.31 -10.34 -17.27
C LYS A 27 -5.37 -8.89 -16.81
N VAL A 28 -4.76 -8.58 -15.64
CA VAL A 28 -4.78 -7.27 -15.01
C VAL A 28 -3.39 -6.86 -14.57
N ARG A 29 -3.02 -5.61 -14.82
CA ARG A 29 -1.88 -4.96 -14.23
C ARG A 29 -2.31 -4.16 -13.01
N PHE A 30 -1.86 -4.55 -11.81
CA PHE A 30 -2.14 -3.85 -10.57
C PHE A 30 -1.10 -2.77 -10.29
N ILE A 31 -1.56 -1.54 -10.03
CA ILE A 31 -0.72 -0.39 -9.68
C ILE A 31 -1.13 0.10 -8.31
N TYR A 32 -0.19 0.08 -7.37
CA TYR A 32 -0.41 0.58 -6.03
C TYR A 32 0.06 2.03 -5.90
N ARG A 33 -0.83 2.90 -5.41
CA ARG A 33 -0.54 4.31 -5.12
C ARG A 33 -0.95 4.64 -3.69
N GLU A 34 -0.03 5.20 -2.91
CA GLU A 34 -0.26 5.53 -1.50
C GLU A 34 -1.01 6.85 -1.35
N VAL A 35 -1.82 6.90 -0.28
CA VAL A 35 -2.40 8.11 0.29
C VAL A 35 -1.90 8.23 1.72
N TYR A 36 -1.44 9.40 2.12
CA TYR A 36 -0.91 9.66 3.46
C TYR A 36 -1.89 10.51 4.26
N PHE A 37 -2.50 9.94 5.31
CA PHE A 37 -3.31 10.67 6.28
C PHE A 37 -2.49 11.17 7.46
N ASP A 38 -1.35 10.52 7.71
CA ASP A 38 -0.49 10.77 8.84
C ASP A 38 0.97 10.39 8.52
N LYS A 39 1.88 10.77 9.44
CA LYS A 39 3.31 10.49 9.31
C LYS A 39 3.64 9.00 9.36
N PHE A 40 2.85 8.19 10.06
CA PHE A 40 3.12 6.77 10.22
C PHE A 40 2.89 6.00 8.92
N GLY A 41 1.83 6.34 8.18
CA GLY A 41 1.60 5.83 6.84
C GLY A 41 2.71 6.22 5.87
N LEU A 42 3.26 7.43 6.00
CA LEU A 42 4.39 7.89 5.20
C LEU A 42 5.67 7.10 5.54
N TRP A 43 5.98 6.89 6.83
CA TRP A 43 7.15 6.09 7.23
C TRP A 43 7.05 4.64 6.75
N ALA A 44 5.88 4.03 6.86
CA ALA A 44 5.64 2.70 6.29
C ALA A 44 5.93 2.67 4.77
N SER A 45 5.45 3.67 4.04
CA SER A 45 5.72 3.81 2.61
C SER A 45 7.21 4.01 2.30
N MET A 46 7.91 4.86 3.06
CA MET A 46 9.35 5.07 2.89
C MET A 46 10.12 3.75 3.00
N ILE A 47 9.82 2.95 4.02
CA ILE A 47 10.43 1.63 4.22
C ILE A 47 10.05 0.67 3.09
N ALA A 48 8.77 0.56 2.74
CA ALA A 48 8.30 -0.35 1.69
C ALA A 48 8.92 -0.03 0.33
N ARG A 49 8.97 1.25 -0.04
CA ARG A 49 9.58 1.71 -1.30
C ARG A 49 11.10 1.55 -1.32
N CYS A 50 11.75 1.75 -0.18
CA CYS A 50 13.19 1.60 -0.02
C CYS A 50 13.63 0.11 -0.10
N ALA A 51 12.75 -0.82 0.22
CA ALA A 51 13.01 -2.25 0.11
C ALA A 51 13.23 -2.72 -1.35
N GLY A 52 12.81 -1.92 -2.31
CA GLY A 52 12.91 -2.22 -3.74
C GLY A 52 11.69 -2.94 -4.31
N PRO A 53 11.56 -2.97 -5.64
CA PRO A 53 10.35 -3.44 -6.32
C PRO A 53 10.02 -4.91 -6.03
N GLU A 54 11.03 -5.77 -5.89
CA GLU A 54 10.86 -7.20 -5.63
C GLU A 54 10.26 -7.48 -4.25
N LYS A 55 10.56 -6.63 -3.26
CA LYS A 55 10.13 -6.80 -1.87
C LYS A 55 8.91 -5.96 -1.52
N PHE A 56 8.57 -4.98 -2.35
CA PHE A 56 7.54 -3.97 -2.07
C PHE A 56 6.19 -4.59 -1.69
N PHE A 57 5.64 -5.47 -2.52
CA PHE A 57 4.32 -6.05 -2.26
C PHE A 57 4.34 -7.02 -1.07
N GLY A 58 5.40 -7.81 -0.91
CA GLY A 58 5.54 -8.70 0.25
C GLY A 58 5.62 -7.93 1.57
N LEU A 59 6.39 -6.83 1.61
CA LEU A 59 6.47 -5.98 2.79
C LEU A 59 5.16 -5.21 3.03
N THR A 60 4.50 -4.74 1.98
CA THR A 60 3.18 -4.12 2.05
C THR A 60 2.14 -5.06 2.66
N GLU A 61 2.14 -6.33 2.25
CA GLU A 61 1.27 -7.36 2.83
C GLU A 61 1.54 -7.57 4.32
N LEU A 62 2.80 -7.69 4.72
CA LEU A 62 3.19 -7.80 6.13
C LEU A 62 2.72 -6.60 6.96
N MET A 63 2.88 -5.39 6.43
CA MET A 63 2.43 -4.16 7.07
C MET A 63 0.91 -4.14 7.28
N TYR A 64 0.12 -4.54 6.29
CA TYR A 64 -1.33 -4.59 6.45
C TYR A 64 -1.80 -5.72 7.37
N LYS A 65 -1.23 -6.91 7.29
CA LYS A 65 -1.55 -8.03 8.19
C LYS A 65 -1.29 -7.70 9.66
N SER A 66 -0.28 -6.89 9.94
CA SER A 66 0.09 -6.48 11.29
C SER A 66 -0.27 -5.03 11.64
N GLN A 67 -1.12 -4.39 10.84
CA GLN A 67 -1.46 -2.97 10.97
C GLN A 67 -1.86 -2.59 12.39
N GLN A 68 -2.74 -3.36 13.04
CA GLN A 68 -3.21 -3.06 14.39
C GLN A 68 -2.08 -3.06 15.42
N LYS A 69 -1.06 -3.87 15.19
CA LYS A 69 0.09 -3.97 16.09
C LYS A 69 1.02 -2.78 15.93
N TRP A 70 1.48 -2.50 14.70
CA TRP A 70 2.48 -1.45 14.51
C TRP A 70 1.87 -0.04 14.53
N ALA A 71 0.68 0.16 13.93
CA ALA A 71 0.06 1.48 13.87
C ALA A 71 -0.50 1.98 15.21
N ARG A 72 -0.61 1.10 16.19
CA ARG A 72 -1.05 1.40 17.57
C ARG A 72 0.00 1.08 18.62
N ALA A 73 1.26 1.00 18.25
CA ALA A 73 2.32 0.63 19.16
C ALA A 73 2.61 1.67 20.26
N GLY A 74 2.10 2.89 20.12
CA GLY A 74 2.26 3.96 21.10
C GLY A 74 2.88 5.21 20.49
N ASP A 75 4.07 5.58 20.96
CA ASP A 75 4.79 6.74 20.47
C ASP A 75 5.54 6.47 19.15
N ASP A 76 6.17 7.52 18.63
CA ASP A 76 6.92 7.46 17.36
C ASP A 76 8.00 6.38 17.37
N ALA A 77 8.73 6.26 18.47
CA ALA A 77 9.82 5.28 18.61
C ALA A 77 9.29 3.84 18.59
N ALA A 78 8.16 3.60 19.26
CA ALA A 78 7.51 2.29 19.28
C ALA A 78 7.01 1.90 17.89
N ILE A 79 6.42 2.84 17.14
CA ILE A 79 5.95 2.61 15.77
C ILE A 79 7.12 2.31 14.83
N VAL A 80 8.20 3.09 14.88
CA VAL A 80 9.41 2.83 14.10
C VAL A 80 10.01 1.46 14.45
N THR A 81 9.99 1.08 15.72
CA THR A 81 10.48 -0.23 16.16
C THR A 81 9.67 -1.37 15.55
N GLU A 82 8.34 -1.29 15.57
CA GLU A 82 7.49 -2.34 14.98
C GLU A 82 7.63 -2.39 13.45
N LEU A 83 7.65 -1.25 12.77
CA LEU A 83 7.90 -1.20 11.32
C LEU A 83 9.28 -1.77 10.96
N SER A 84 10.31 -1.50 11.77
CA SER A 84 11.66 -2.04 11.58
C SER A 84 11.69 -3.57 11.70
N LYS A 85 10.91 -4.16 12.62
CA LYS A 85 10.79 -5.61 12.72
C LYS A 85 10.24 -6.22 11.43
N LEU A 86 9.21 -5.61 10.83
CA LEU A 86 8.65 -6.07 9.57
C LEU A 86 9.65 -5.93 8.41
N ALA A 87 10.37 -4.82 8.36
CA ALA A 87 11.42 -4.60 7.37
C ALA A 87 12.55 -5.64 7.47
N LYS A 88 12.93 -6.03 8.69
CA LYS A 88 13.92 -7.10 8.92
C LYS A 88 13.42 -8.46 8.44
N VAL A 89 12.14 -8.77 8.62
CA VAL A 89 11.54 -9.99 8.05
C VAL A 89 11.67 -9.99 6.51
N ALA A 90 11.54 -8.83 5.87
CA ALA A 90 11.76 -8.66 4.44
C ALA A 90 13.26 -8.60 4.05
N GLY A 91 14.18 -8.75 5.01
CA GLY A 91 15.62 -8.84 4.78
C GLY A 91 16.34 -7.49 4.70
N LEU A 92 15.77 -6.41 5.26
CA LEU A 92 16.49 -5.15 5.44
C LEU A 92 17.26 -5.19 6.77
N ASN A 93 18.49 -4.66 6.78
CA ASN A 93 19.25 -4.47 8.02
C ASN A 93 18.98 -3.10 8.66
N ASP A 94 19.42 -2.90 9.89
CA ASP A 94 19.19 -1.66 10.64
C ASP A 94 19.71 -0.43 9.92
N GLN A 95 20.90 -0.47 9.35
CA GLN A 95 21.48 0.66 8.62
C GLN A 95 20.63 1.04 7.40
N LYS A 96 20.15 0.06 6.65
CA LYS A 96 19.27 0.31 5.50
C LYS A 96 17.95 0.92 5.95
N ILE A 97 17.35 0.40 7.01
CA ILE A 97 16.08 0.94 7.56
C ILE A 97 16.26 2.38 8.01
N GLN A 98 17.32 2.68 8.73
CA GLN A 98 17.64 4.04 9.16
C GLN A 98 17.80 4.97 7.96
N ASN A 99 18.61 4.59 6.98
CA ASN A 99 18.81 5.37 5.77
C ASN A 99 17.49 5.63 5.02
N CYS A 100 16.58 4.63 4.96
CA CYS A 100 15.26 4.79 4.35
C CYS A 100 14.41 5.85 5.07
N LEU A 101 14.42 5.87 6.40
CA LEU A 101 13.62 6.81 7.20
C LEU A 101 14.21 8.23 7.23
N GLU A 102 15.51 8.36 7.05
CA GLU A 102 16.22 9.65 7.02
C GLU A 102 16.29 10.28 5.62
N ASP A 103 15.86 9.58 4.58
CA ASP A 103 15.86 10.05 3.19
C ASP A 103 14.79 11.13 2.95
N THR A 104 15.16 12.37 3.25
CA THR A 104 14.27 13.54 3.11
C THR A 104 13.88 13.86 1.68
N ASP A 105 14.73 13.54 0.70
CA ASP A 105 14.43 13.75 -0.71
C ASP A 105 13.40 12.72 -1.19
N LYS A 106 13.54 11.48 -0.75
CA LYS A 106 12.53 10.44 -0.99
C LYS A 106 11.20 10.79 -0.33
N LEU A 107 11.22 11.26 0.91
CA LEU A 107 10.02 11.72 1.61
C LEU A 107 9.29 12.80 0.81
N ARG A 108 9.99 13.84 0.38
CA ARG A 108 9.41 14.93 -0.43
C ARG A 108 8.81 14.41 -1.73
N SER A 109 9.56 13.57 -2.45
CA SER A 109 9.10 12.99 -3.71
C SER A 109 7.85 12.14 -3.55
N LEU A 110 7.74 11.35 -2.48
CA LEU A 110 6.55 10.54 -2.18
C LEU A 110 5.33 11.39 -1.84
N VAL A 111 5.52 12.46 -1.06
CA VAL A 111 4.43 13.39 -0.72
C VAL A 111 3.94 14.15 -1.96
N GLU A 112 4.84 14.61 -2.82
CA GLU A 112 4.49 15.27 -4.07
C GLU A 112 3.77 14.32 -5.01
N TRP A 113 4.28 13.11 -5.18
CA TRP A 113 3.66 12.07 -6.00
C TRP A 113 2.25 11.71 -5.52
N PHE A 114 2.08 11.55 -4.20
CA PHE A 114 0.76 11.35 -3.60
C PHE A 114 -0.19 12.50 -3.91
N LYS A 115 0.23 13.75 -3.67
CA LYS A 115 -0.63 14.92 -3.91
C LYS A 115 -1.07 15.01 -5.37
N ASN A 116 -0.15 14.81 -6.30
CA ASN A 116 -0.43 14.85 -7.73
C ASN A 116 -1.40 13.73 -8.15
N ASN A 117 -1.14 12.49 -7.73
CA ASN A 117 -2.01 11.36 -8.06
C ASN A 117 -3.40 11.52 -7.44
N ALA A 118 -3.49 11.87 -6.16
CA ALA A 118 -4.77 12.02 -5.48
C ALA A 118 -5.60 13.16 -6.06
N SER A 119 -4.96 14.26 -6.48
CA SER A 119 -5.63 15.38 -7.16
C SER A 119 -6.11 14.99 -8.55
N ASN A 120 -5.27 14.35 -9.34
CA ASN A 120 -5.61 13.96 -10.72
C ASN A 120 -6.75 12.94 -10.77
N ASP A 121 -6.76 12.00 -9.83
CA ASP A 121 -7.77 10.94 -9.75
C ASP A 121 -8.97 11.35 -8.85
N ASP A 122 -9.00 12.59 -8.33
CA ASP A 122 -10.02 13.10 -7.38
C ASP A 122 -10.25 12.14 -6.19
N ILE A 123 -9.18 11.67 -5.56
CA ILE A 123 -9.24 10.72 -4.46
C ILE A 123 -9.61 11.44 -3.16
N LYS A 124 -10.74 11.06 -2.55
CA LYS A 124 -11.29 11.64 -1.30
C LYS A 124 -11.37 10.64 -0.15
N SER A 125 -11.22 9.36 -0.44
CA SER A 125 -11.31 8.28 0.54
C SER A 125 -10.40 7.12 0.15
N THR A 126 -10.11 6.23 1.09
CA THR A 126 -9.32 5.02 0.86
C THR A 126 -9.98 3.76 1.43
N PRO A 127 -9.84 2.62 0.78
CA PRO A 127 -9.27 2.47 -0.56
C PRO A 127 -10.19 3.05 -1.65
N SER A 128 -9.59 3.57 -2.72
CA SER A 128 -10.28 3.94 -3.96
C SER A 128 -9.60 3.23 -5.11
N PHE A 129 -10.33 2.95 -6.16
CA PHE A 129 -9.85 2.15 -7.30
C PHE A 129 -10.14 2.87 -8.61
N ILE A 130 -9.17 2.83 -9.51
CA ILE A 130 -9.35 3.21 -10.91
C ILE A 130 -9.19 1.93 -11.72
N ILE A 131 -10.27 1.49 -12.38
CA ILE A 131 -10.28 0.28 -13.20
C ILE A 131 -10.57 0.73 -14.62
N ASP A 132 -9.58 0.58 -15.48
CA ASP A 132 -9.64 1.00 -16.88
C ASP A 132 -10.17 2.45 -17.07
N GLY A 133 -9.64 3.38 -16.26
CA GLY A 133 -9.97 4.81 -16.28
C GLY A 133 -11.22 5.20 -15.49
N GLU A 134 -12.02 4.28 -14.99
CA GLU A 134 -13.19 4.54 -14.17
C GLU A 134 -12.90 4.43 -12.68
N LYS A 135 -13.42 5.40 -11.89
CA LYS A 135 -13.23 5.44 -10.45
C LYS A 135 -14.32 4.68 -9.70
N PHE A 136 -13.87 3.83 -8.76
CA PHE A 136 -14.73 3.05 -7.88
C PHE A 136 -14.32 3.25 -6.41
N SER A 137 -15.33 3.20 -5.53
CA SER A 137 -15.13 3.16 -4.08
C SER A 137 -14.74 1.76 -3.61
N ASN A 138 -14.51 1.61 -2.30
CA ASN A 138 -14.31 0.31 -1.69
C ASN A 138 -15.49 -0.63 -1.95
N MET A 139 -15.20 -1.85 -2.35
CA MET A 139 -16.22 -2.85 -2.70
C MET A 139 -15.73 -4.26 -2.36
N GLY A 140 -16.66 -5.22 -2.39
CA GLY A 140 -16.37 -6.64 -2.21
C GLY A 140 -15.72 -7.27 -3.44
N TYR A 141 -15.20 -8.49 -3.27
CA TYR A 141 -14.52 -9.21 -4.37
C TYR A 141 -15.45 -9.49 -5.56
N ASP A 142 -16.72 -9.84 -5.30
CA ASP A 142 -17.66 -10.19 -6.36
C ASP A 142 -17.97 -9.00 -7.28
N ASP A 143 -18.04 -7.80 -6.70
CA ASP A 143 -18.18 -6.56 -7.48
C ASP A 143 -16.92 -6.30 -8.31
N PHE A 144 -15.72 -6.46 -7.70
CA PHE A 144 -14.45 -6.36 -8.42
C PHE A 144 -14.39 -7.29 -9.62
N SER A 145 -14.70 -8.58 -9.40
CA SER A 145 -14.63 -9.58 -10.47
C SER A 145 -15.60 -9.25 -11.60
N SER A 146 -16.83 -8.85 -11.26
CA SER A 146 -17.84 -8.48 -12.27
C SER A 146 -17.39 -7.29 -13.12
N ILE A 147 -16.81 -6.26 -12.49
CA ILE A 147 -16.30 -5.08 -13.20
C ILE A 147 -15.11 -5.46 -14.08
N ILE A 148 -14.15 -6.19 -13.54
CA ILE A 148 -12.95 -6.59 -14.29
C ILE A 148 -13.32 -7.49 -15.47
N ASP A 149 -14.19 -8.47 -15.25
CA ASP A 149 -14.62 -9.39 -16.31
C ASP A 149 -15.33 -8.65 -17.44
N SER A 150 -16.15 -7.64 -17.12
CA SER A 150 -16.78 -6.81 -18.15
C SER A 150 -15.76 -6.06 -19.01
N LYS A 151 -14.71 -5.49 -18.37
CA LYS A 151 -13.65 -4.75 -19.07
C LYS A 151 -12.72 -5.62 -19.91
N ILE A 152 -12.49 -6.87 -19.50
CA ILE A 152 -11.65 -7.81 -20.25
C ILE A 152 -12.39 -8.36 -21.48
N SER A 153 -13.74 -8.36 -21.44
CA SER A 153 -14.58 -8.93 -22.51
C SER A 153 -14.84 -7.93 -23.65
N GLU A 154 -14.49 -6.64 -23.45
CA GLU A 154 -14.56 -5.60 -24.47
C GLU A 154 -13.32 -5.64 -25.38
#